data_4e91bd95db83c3a8d7b8cb8199a72ad4
#
_entry.id   4e91bd95db83c3a8d7b8cb8199a72ad4
#
_cell.length_a   1.000
_cell.length_b   1.000
_cell.length_c   1.000
_cell.angle_alpha   90.00
_cell.angle_beta   90.00
_cell.angle_gamma   90.00
#
_symmetry.space_group_name_H-M   'P 1'
#
loop_
_entity.id
_entity.type
_entity.pdbx_description
1 polymer ?
#
loop_
_entity_poly.entity_id
_entity_poly.type
_entity_poly.pdbx_seq_one_letter_code
_entity_poly.pdbx_strand_id
1 'polypeptide(L)'
;MKLLANTALALAFSATSALAADHGACAIGKTLTEGMLTIATGNPAYYPWVMNDAPESGEGFEAAVAYAIADKMGFSAEDVTWVRTSFDEAIQPGTKNFDFNMQQYSITPEREEMIDFSLPYYTSAMAVLTTQSVLDTGAEATLDSLMGLKWGAVATTTALPILSDVIQPESDPLLYNDNADVNAAIMAGQIDAALYDLPTALYLSAVVVEGGALLGQFPPEQSERPDQFGLLMEEGSPLKECVNAAISELTESGELAAIEAKWLAEATGVPVIE
;
A
#
# COMPACT_ATOMS: atom_id res chain seq x y z
N MET A 1 37.12 -65.22 -37.81
CA MET A 1 36.16 -64.18 -38.17
C MET A 1 35.22 -63.96 -36.97
N LYS A 2 35.42 -62.93 -36.17
CA LYS A 2 34.51 -62.58 -35.04
C LYS A 2 33.81 -61.31 -35.44
N LEU A 3 32.49 -61.36 -35.61
CA LEU A 3 31.64 -60.16 -35.77
C LEU A 3 31.48 -59.49 -34.41
N LEU A 4 31.83 -58.27 -34.35
CA LEU A 4 31.50 -57.34 -33.23
C LEU A 4 30.18 -56.64 -33.58
N ALA A 5 29.14 -56.89 -32.78
CA ALA A 5 27.88 -56.15 -32.85
C ALA A 5 27.98 -54.88 -32.01
N ASN A 6 27.91 -53.71 -32.67
CA ASN A 6 27.78 -52.43 -32.01
C ASN A 6 26.32 -52.16 -31.68
N THR A 7 25.99 -52.14 -30.38
CA THR A 7 24.69 -51.71 -29.89
C THR A 7 24.77 -50.20 -29.61
N ALA A 8 24.10 -49.41 -30.43
CA ALA A 8 23.92 -47.97 -30.20
C ALA A 8 22.78 -47.76 -29.21
N LEU A 9 23.13 -47.20 -28.02
CA LEU A 9 22.20 -46.80 -27.00
C LEU A 9 21.69 -45.38 -27.34
N ALA A 10 20.44 -45.28 -27.81
CA ALA A 10 19.80 -44.00 -28.05
C ALA A 10 19.30 -43.43 -26.71
N LEU A 11 19.95 -42.37 -26.23
CA LEU A 11 19.45 -41.53 -25.12
C LEU A 11 18.28 -40.68 -25.65
N ALA A 12 17.07 -40.99 -25.26
CA ALA A 12 15.92 -40.11 -25.44
C ALA A 12 15.99 -38.98 -24.44
N PHE A 13 16.34 -37.76 -24.88
CA PHE A 13 16.15 -36.53 -24.12
C PHE A 13 14.65 -36.21 -24.09
N SER A 14 14.01 -36.48 -22.97
CA SER A 14 12.68 -35.94 -22.68
C SER A 14 12.83 -34.45 -22.39
N ALA A 15 12.52 -33.62 -23.38
CA ALA A 15 12.33 -32.18 -23.16
C ALA A 15 11.03 -32.02 -22.37
N THR A 16 11.14 -31.79 -21.07
CA THR A 16 10.06 -31.22 -20.28
C THR A 16 9.89 -29.78 -20.74
N SER A 17 8.90 -29.53 -21.61
CA SER A 17 8.40 -28.18 -21.85
C SER A 17 7.85 -27.66 -20.51
N ALA A 18 8.61 -26.84 -19.83
CA ALA A 18 8.03 -25.95 -18.83
C ALA A 18 6.97 -25.14 -19.58
N LEU A 19 5.71 -25.34 -19.25
CA LEU A 19 4.65 -24.43 -19.62
C LEU A 19 5.03 -23.10 -18.95
N ALA A 20 5.61 -22.18 -19.71
CA ALA A 20 5.61 -20.78 -19.36
C ALA A 20 4.13 -20.43 -19.19
N ALA A 21 3.72 -20.09 -17.97
CA ALA A 21 2.40 -19.57 -17.75
C ALA A 21 2.26 -18.37 -18.69
N ASP A 22 1.22 -18.36 -19.51
CA ASP A 22 0.94 -17.27 -20.45
C ASP A 22 0.33 -16.12 -19.63
N HIS A 23 1.19 -15.40 -18.89
CA HIS A 23 0.79 -14.36 -17.95
C HIS A 23 0.05 -13.22 -18.66
N GLY A 24 0.31 -12.96 -19.94
CA GLY A 24 -0.38 -11.96 -20.73
C GLY A 24 -1.82 -12.31 -21.12
N ALA A 25 -2.16 -13.62 -21.19
CA ALA A 25 -3.49 -14.05 -21.65
C ALA A 25 -4.62 -13.63 -20.70
N CYS A 26 -4.34 -13.47 -19.40
CA CYS A 26 -5.33 -13.12 -18.40
C CYS A 26 -5.93 -11.72 -18.61
N ALA A 27 -5.13 -10.75 -19.02
CA ALA A 27 -5.53 -9.35 -19.14
C ALA A 27 -6.03 -8.94 -20.53
N ILE A 28 -5.97 -9.82 -21.53
CA ILE A 28 -6.37 -9.52 -22.91
C ILE A 28 -7.84 -9.07 -22.96
N GLY A 29 -8.06 -7.88 -23.52
CA GLY A 29 -9.39 -7.28 -23.69
C GLY A 29 -10.07 -6.84 -22.37
N LYS A 30 -9.32 -6.73 -21.29
CA LYS A 30 -9.84 -6.34 -19.97
C LYS A 30 -9.33 -5.00 -19.47
N THR A 31 -8.30 -4.43 -20.09
CA THR A 31 -7.76 -3.11 -19.75
C THR A 31 -8.54 -1.99 -20.43
N LEU A 32 -8.51 -0.79 -19.86
CA LEU A 32 -9.12 0.41 -20.43
C LEU A 32 -8.60 0.71 -21.83
N THR A 33 -7.31 0.53 -22.04
CA THR A 33 -6.65 0.68 -23.34
C THR A 33 -6.03 -0.65 -23.72
N GLU A 34 -6.40 -1.21 -24.86
CA GLU A 34 -5.88 -2.49 -25.33
C GLU A 34 -4.34 -2.49 -25.37
N GLY A 35 -3.72 -3.46 -24.72
CA GLY A 35 -2.27 -3.62 -24.65
C GLY A 35 -1.56 -2.67 -23.70
N MET A 36 -2.28 -1.82 -22.98
CA MET A 36 -1.72 -0.89 -21.99
C MET A 36 -2.35 -1.14 -20.61
N LEU A 37 -1.57 -0.93 -19.56
CA LEU A 37 -2.05 -0.98 -18.18
C LEU A 37 -2.00 0.45 -17.61
N THR A 38 -3.16 1.01 -17.30
CA THR A 38 -3.28 2.34 -16.73
C THR A 38 -3.36 2.25 -15.21
N ILE A 39 -2.30 2.67 -14.54
CA ILE A 39 -2.19 2.64 -13.08
C ILE A 39 -2.37 4.05 -12.52
N ALA A 40 -3.18 4.18 -11.48
CA ALA A 40 -3.32 5.45 -10.77
C ALA A 40 -2.53 5.46 -9.47
N THR A 41 -2.14 6.66 -9.03
CA THR A 41 -1.56 6.93 -7.71
C THR A 41 -1.90 8.34 -7.25
N GLY A 42 -1.50 8.72 -6.05
CA GLY A 42 -1.78 10.00 -5.43
C GLY A 42 -1.22 11.23 -6.17
N ASN A 43 -1.75 12.39 -5.82
CA ASN A 43 -1.29 13.68 -6.31
C ASN A 43 -1.13 14.67 -5.13
N PRO A 44 0.08 14.83 -4.57
CA PRO A 44 1.31 14.09 -4.90
C PRO A 44 1.31 12.65 -4.36
N ALA A 45 2.19 11.81 -4.92
CA ALA A 45 2.51 10.51 -4.34
C ALA A 45 3.70 10.67 -3.36
N TYR A 46 3.61 9.99 -2.21
CA TYR A 46 4.53 10.22 -1.10
C TYR A 46 5.60 9.13 -0.96
N TYR A 47 6.78 9.53 -0.47
CA TYR A 47 7.77 8.61 0.05
C TYR A 47 7.23 7.88 1.32
N PRO A 48 7.54 6.60 1.57
CA PRO A 48 8.40 5.68 0.78
C PRO A 48 7.65 4.90 -0.31
N TRP A 49 6.38 5.20 -0.54
CA TRP A 49 5.51 4.52 -1.48
C TRP A 49 5.91 4.79 -2.93
N VAL A 50 6.19 6.04 -3.23
CA VAL A 50 6.69 6.52 -4.52
C VAL A 50 7.83 7.51 -4.27
N MET A 51 8.99 7.27 -4.88
CA MET A 51 10.13 8.17 -4.76
C MET A 51 9.95 9.41 -5.63
N ASN A 52 10.29 10.58 -5.06
CA ASN A 52 10.33 11.87 -5.78
C ASN A 52 9.04 12.23 -6.54
N ASP A 53 7.88 11.71 -6.10
CA ASP A 53 6.60 11.87 -6.81
C ASP A 53 6.66 11.42 -8.29
N ALA A 54 7.48 10.39 -8.59
CA ALA A 54 7.75 9.87 -9.94
C ALA A 54 7.48 8.36 -10.03
N PRO A 55 6.21 7.91 -10.06
CA PRO A 55 5.85 6.50 -10.07
C PRO A 55 6.39 5.77 -11.31
N GLU A 56 6.57 6.46 -12.44
CA GLU A 56 7.14 5.94 -13.67
C GLU A 56 8.61 5.49 -13.50
N SER A 57 9.29 5.91 -12.45
CA SER A 57 10.65 5.45 -12.14
C SER A 57 10.70 4.00 -11.65
N GLY A 58 9.58 3.46 -11.16
CA GLY A 58 9.55 2.17 -10.47
C GLY A 58 10.25 2.19 -9.10
N GLU A 59 10.57 3.38 -8.58
CA GLU A 59 11.23 3.55 -7.30
C GLU A 59 10.22 3.92 -6.21
N GLY A 60 10.34 3.28 -5.05
CA GLY A 60 9.39 3.28 -3.96
C GLY A 60 8.61 1.97 -3.88
N PHE A 61 8.01 1.70 -2.72
CA PHE A 61 7.37 0.39 -2.49
C PHE A 61 6.21 0.14 -3.46
N GLU A 62 5.23 1.04 -3.52
CA GLU A 62 4.06 0.85 -4.40
C GLU A 62 4.44 0.92 -5.88
N ALA A 63 5.33 1.84 -6.26
CA ALA A 63 5.80 1.90 -7.65
C ALA A 63 6.48 0.59 -8.07
N ALA A 64 7.33 0.01 -7.22
CA ALA A 64 7.99 -1.27 -7.49
C ALA A 64 6.98 -2.44 -7.55
N VAL A 65 6.03 -2.50 -6.62
CA VAL A 65 4.96 -3.53 -6.61
C VAL A 65 4.08 -3.42 -7.85
N ALA A 66 3.74 -2.19 -8.28
CA ALA A 66 2.95 -1.97 -9.49
C ALA A 66 3.61 -2.54 -10.74
N TYR A 67 4.91 -2.29 -10.92
CA TYR A 67 5.66 -2.86 -12.06
C TYR A 67 5.85 -4.38 -11.93
N ALA A 68 6.03 -4.91 -10.73
CA ALA A 68 6.09 -6.35 -10.52
C ALA A 68 4.75 -7.04 -10.86
N ILE A 69 3.62 -6.45 -10.47
CA ILE A 69 2.29 -6.93 -10.87
C ILE A 69 2.11 -6.84 -12.38
N ALA A 70 2.49 -5.71 -13.01
CA ALA A 70 2.42 -5.54 -14.45
C ALA A 70 3.21 -6.63 -15.19
N ASP A 71 4.44 -6.93 -14.76
CA ASP A 71 5.27 -7.99 -15.33
C ASP A 71 4.61 -9.38 -15.23
N LYS A 72 4.06 -9.73 -14.04
CA LYS A 72 3.31 -10.99 -13.85
C LYS A 72 2.05 -11.06 -14.71
N MET A 73 1.44 -9.91 -15.02
CA MET A 73 0.30 -9.83 -15.94
C MET A 73 0.71 -9.78 -17.41
N GLY A 74 2.02 -9.79 -17.74
CA GLY A 74 2.57 -9.82 -19.08
C GLY A 74 2.73 -8.47 -19.75
N PHE A 75 2.67 -7.37 -18.98
CA PHE A 75 2.97 -6.01 -19.46
C PHE A 75 4.43 -5.67 -19.22
N SER A 76 5.09 -5.13 -20.23
CA SER A 76 6.41 -4.51 -20.06
C SER A 76 6.27 -3.13 -19.38
N ALA A 77 7.37 -2.58 -18.88
CA ALA A 77 7.36 -1.24 -18.30
C ALA A 77 6.90 -0.15 -19.30
N GLU A 78 7.09 -0.37 -20.59
CA GLU A 78 6.68 0.56 -21.66
C GLU A 78 5.15 0.51 -21.89
N ASP A 79 4.48 -0.57 -21.48
CA ASP A 79 3.04 -0.75 -21.58
C ASP A 79 2.29 -0.16 -20.36
N VAL A 80 3.01 0.37 -19.36
CA VAL A 80 2.43 0.99 -18.16
C VAL A 80 2.30 2.49 -18.35
N THR A 81 1.09 3.01 -18.10
CA THR A 81 0.80 4.45 -18.07
C THR A 81 0.31 4.85 -16.69
N TRP A 82 0.86 5.94 -16.15
CA TRP A 82 0.45 6.47 -14.85
C TRP A 82 -0.50 7.64 -14.98
N VAL A 83 -1.56 7.65 -14.16
CA VAL A 83 -2.47 8.77 -13.96
C VAL A 83 -2.49 9.20 -12.50
N ARG A 84 -2.94 10.43 -12.23
CA ARG A 84 -3.00 10.98 -10.88
C ARG A 84 -4.44 11.16 -10.46
N THR A 85 -4.74 10.79 -9.21
CA THR A 85 -6.06 10.98 -8.60
C THR A 85 -5.90 11.56 -7.20
N SER A 86 -6.92 12.23 -6.68
CA SER A 86 -7.03 12.43 -5.25
C SER A 86 -7.51 11.13 -4.58
N PHE A 87 -7.21 10.98 -3.29
CA PHE A 87 -7.66 9.82 -2.50
C PHE A 87 -9.20 9.71 -2.52
N ASP A 88 -9.86 10.81 -2.22
CA ASP A 88 -11.32 10.88 -2.14
C ASP A 88 -12.03 10.61 -3.46
N GLU A 89 -11.48 11.09 -4.57
CA GLU A 89 -12.04 10.84 -5.91
C GLU A 89 -11.97 9.35 -6.26
N ALA A 90 -10.87 8.69 -5.94
CA ALA A 90 -10.67 7.29 -6.31
C ALA A 90 -11.61 6.34 -5.54
N ILE A 91 -11.93 6.62 -4.28
CA ILE A 91 -12.83 5.76 -3.47
C ILE A 91 -14.32 5.97 -3.78
N GLN A 92 -14.70 7.00 -4.56
CA GLN A 92 -16.09 7.18 -4.94
C GLN A 92 -16.56 6.06 -5.88
N PRO A 93 -17.84 5.63 -5.81
CA PRO A 93 -18.38 4.66 -6.76
C PRO A 93 -18.41 5.23 -8.19
N GLY A 94 -18.46 4.33 -9.17
CA GLY A 94 -18.60 4.68 -10.59
C GLY A 94 -17.36 4.42 -11.42
N THR A 95 -17.44 4.79 -12.70
CA THR A 95 -16.42 4.49 -13.70
C THR A 95 -15.09 5.17 -13.37
N LYS A 96 -14.01 4.40 -13.52
CA LYS A 96 -12.65 4.84 -13.30
C LYS A 96 -11.93 5.16 -14.62
N ASN A 97 -10.94 6.04 -14.55
CA ASN A 97 -10.03 6.35 -15.66
C ASN A 97 -8.68 5.61 -15.53
N PHE A 98 -8.66 4.54 -14.73
CA PHE A 98 -7.52 3.67 -14.47
C PHE A 98 -7.97 2.21 -14.38
N ASP A 99 -7.06 1.29 -14.63
CA ASP A 99 -7.27 -0.15 -14.47
C ASP A 99 -7.23 -0.55 -12.99
N PHE A 100 -6.28 0.02 -12.23
CA PHE A 100 -6.24 -0.02 -10.78
C PHE A 100 -5.49 1.19 -10.19
N ASN A 101 -5.71 1.45 -8.91
CA ASN A 101 -5.07 2.54 -8.17
C ASN A 101 -4.33 2.00 -6.93
N MET A 102 -3.12 2.52 -6.70
CA MET A 102 -2.29 2.25 -5.51
C MET A 102 -2.01 3.57 -4.78
N GLN A 103 -2.56 3.69 -3.58
CA GLN A 103 -2.40 4.88 -2.73
C GLN A 103 -2.74 4.52 -1.29
N GLN A 104 -2.16 3.44 -0.76
CA GLN A 104 -2.34 2.95 0.60
C GLN A 104 -3.84 2.79 0.97
N TYR A 105 -4.65 2.29 0.04
CA TYR A 105 -6.08 2.08 0.29
C TYR A 105 -6.30 0.87 1.19
N SER A 106 -6.75 1.12 2.41
CA SER A 106 -7.19 0.07 3.32
C SER A 106 -8.44 -0.63 2.76
N ILE A 107 -8.41 -1.95 2.73
CA ILE A 107 -9.56 -2.78 2.40
C ILE A 107 -10.52 -2.73 3.58
N THR A 108 -11.72 -2.21 3.38
CA THR A 108 -12.78 -2.21 4.41
C THR A 108 -14.10 -2.70 3.81
N PRO A 109 -14.97 -3.36 4.62
CA PRO A 109 -16.26 -3.82 4.14
C PRO A 109 -17.11 -2.69 3.53
N GLU A 110 -17.04 -1.50 4.11
CA GLU A 110 -17.80 -0.32 3.66
C GLU A 110 -17.35 0.14 2.28
N ARG A 111 -16.04 0.07 1.99
CA ARG A 111 -15.48 0.41 0.68
C ARG A 111 -15.77 -0.68 -0.35
N GLU A 112 -15.72 -1.95 0.05
CA GLU A 112 -16.03 -3.10 -0.82
C GLU A 112 -17.48 -3.14 -1.30
N GLU A 113 -18.40 -2.37 -0.66
CA GLU A 113 -19.77 -2.19 -1.16
C GLU A 113 -19.84 -1.30 -2.41
N MET A 114 -18.79 -0.55 -2.74
CA MET A 114 -18.82 0.49 -3.78
C MET A 114 -17.73 0.34 -4.84
N ILE A 115 -16.64 -0.34 -4.51
CA ILE A 115 -15.44 -0.51 -5.35
C ILE A 115 -14.84 -1.89 -5.11
N ASP A 116 -14.11 -2.40 -6.09
CA ASP A 116 -13.38 -3.65 -5.93
C ASP A 116 -11.98 -3.41 -5.34
N PHE A 117 -11.53 -4.35 -4.52
CA PHE A 117 -10.16 -4.47 -4.07
C PHE A 117 -9.51 -5.77 -4.55
N SER A 118 -8.21 -5.73 -4.74
CA SER A 118 -7.38 -6.92 -4.88
C SER A 118 -7.21 -7.65 -3.55
N LEU A 119 -6.52 -8.80 -3.58
CA LEU A 119 -5.85 -9.34 -2.40
C LEU A 119 -4.90 -8.28 -1.82
N PRO A 120 -4.65 -8.29 -0.49
CA PRO A 120 -3.75 -7.33 0.12
C PRO A 120 -2.31 -7.52 -0.40
N TYR A 121 -1.64 -6.41 -0.71
CA TYR A 121 -0.21 -6.39 -1.04
C TYR A 121 0.67 -5.93 0.12
N TYR A 122 0.08 -5.37 1.18
CA TYR A 122 0.77 -4.92 2.38
C TYR A 122 -0.15 -4.93 3.60
N THR A 123 0.42 -5.12 4.78
CA THR A 123 -0.30 -4.97 6.06
C THR A 123 0.49 -4.03 6.95
N SER A 124 -0.12 -2.92 7.35
CA SER A 124 0.54 -1.87 8.13
C SER A 124 0.14 -1.87 9.59
N ALA A 125 1.08 -1.46 10.46
CA ALA A 125 0.75 -0.88 11.75
C ALA A 125 0.23 0.55 11.55
N MET A 126 -0.66 1.01 12.41
CA MET A 126 -1.04 2.41 12.51
C MET A 126 -0.19 3.10 13.59
N ALA A 127 0.40 4.23 13.25
CA ALA A 127 1.29 4.97 14.14
C ALA A 127 0.78 6.38 14.46
N VAL A 128 1.08 6.83 15.66
CA VAL A 128 0.73 8.16 16.13
C VAL A 128 1.88 9.12 15.84
N LEU A 129 1.69 9.95 14.82
CA LEU A 129 2.56 11.08 14.51
C LEU A 129 2.24 12.25 15.45
N THR A 130 3.26 12.82 16.06
CA THR A 130 3.19 13.99 16.94
C THR A 130 4.46 14.84 16.80
N THR A 131 4.70 15.74 17.75
CA THR A 131 5.94 16.51 17.82
C THR A 131 6.67 16.26 19.14
N GLN A 132 7.99 16.52 19.16
CA GLN A 132 8.77 16.46 20.40
C GLN A 132 8.21 17.39 21.49
N SER A 133 7.65 18.53 21.10
CA SER A 133 7.04 19.47 22.05
C SER A 133 5.82 18.87 22.77
N VAL A 134 5.04 18.03 22.10
CA VAL A 134 3.93 17.29 22.72
C VAL A 134 4.46 16.20 23.65
N LEU A 135 5.48 15.44 23.22
CA LEU A 135 6.14 14.45 24.11
C LEU A 135 6.70 15.09 25.38
N ASP A 136 7.28 16.29 25.28
CA ASP A 136 7.85 17.03 26.41
C ASP A 136 6.77 17.49 27.43
N THR A 137 5.48 17.47 27.06
CA THR A 137 4.37 17.68 28.02
C THR A 137 4.07 16.45 28.87
N GLY A 138 4.70 15.30 28.57
CA GLY A 138 4.50 14.04 29.27
C GLY A 138 3.51 13.10 28.60
N ALA A 139 3.26 13.28 27.28
CA ALA A 139 2.46 12.34 26.51
C ALA A 139 3.16 10.99 26.42
N GLU A 140 2.41 9.91 26.69
CA GLU A 140 2.90 8.53 26.78
C GLU A 140 2.14 7.63 25.78
N ALA A 141 2.73 6.47 25.41
CA ALA A 141 2.14 5.49 24.51
C ALA A 141 1.07 4.63 25.23
N THR A 142 0.06 5.30 25.80
CA THR A 142 -1.07 4.66 26.49
C THR A 142 -2.39 5.25 25.99
N LEU A 143 -3.46 4.47 25.97
CA LEU A 143 -4.78 4.97 25.56
C LEU A 143 -5.22 6.14 26.42
N ASP A 144 -4.99 6.11 27.73
CA ASP A 144 -5.34 7.20 28.65
C ASP A 144 -4.65 8.52 28.27
N SER A 145 -3.37 8.47 27.89
CA SER A 145 -2.64 9.66 27.43
C SER A 145 -3.13 10.17 26.08
N LEU A 146 -3.47 9.25 25.17
CA LEU A 146 -3.99 9.59 23.84
C LEU A 146 -5.34 10.29 23.88
N MET A 147 -6.21 9.94 24.82
CA MET A 147 -7.52 10.59 24.99
C MET A 147 -7.43 12.09 25.23
N GLY A 148 -6.37 12.54 25.91
CA GLY A 148 -6.16 13.97 26.24
C GLY A 148 -5.59 14.81 25.10
N LEU A 149 -5.16 14.20 23.97
CA LEU A 149 -4.55 14.91 22.85
C LEU A 149 -5.62 15.51 21.92
N LYS A 150 -5.27 16.59 21.24
CA LYS A 150 -6.07 17.16 20.16
C LYS A 150 -5.71 16.47 18.86
N TRP A 151 -6.67 15.79 18.27
CA TRP A 151 -6.48 14.98 17.08
C TRP A 151 -6.89 15.68 15.79
N GLY A 152 -6.22 15.35 14.70
CA GLY A 152 -6.64 15.64 13.35
C GLY A 152 -6.65 14.39 12.49
N ALA A 153 -7.57 14.34 11.51
CA ALA A 153 -7.67 13.24 10.56
C ALA A 153 -8.25 13.71 9.24
N VAL A 154 -7.92 13.03 8.15
CA VAL A 154 -8.67 13.13 6.91
C VAL A 154 -9.95 12.29 7.05
N ALA A 155 -11.11 12.89 6.75
CA ALA A 155 -12.42 12.34 7.07
C ALA A 155 -12.72 10.95 6.45
N THR A 156 -12.10 10.65 5.30
CA THR A 156 -12.35 9.43 4.52
C THR A 156 -11.36 8.30 4.80
N THR A 157 -10.42 8.50 5.73
CA THR A 157 -9.38 7.53 6.08
C THR A 157 -9.78 6.62 7.23
N THR A 158 -9.09 5.49 7.39
CA THR A 158 -9.26 4.55 8.50
C THR A 158 -8.78 5.09 9.85
N ALA A 159 -8.10 6.25 9.87
CA ALA A 159 -7.74 6.94 11.11
C ALA A 159 -8.98 7.33 11.93
N LEU A 160 -10.07 7.77 11.27
CA LEU A 160 -11.25 8.26 11.97
C LEU A 160 -11.95 7.18 12.80
N PRO A 161 -12.24 5.97 12.29
CA PRO A 161 -12.75 4.87 13.12
C PRO A 161 -11.84 4.50 14.29
N ILE A 162 -10.53 4.54 14.13
CA ILE A 162 -9.60 4.27 15.25
C ILE A 162 -9.73 5.35 16.32
N LEU A 163 -9.85 6.61 15.92
CA LEU A 163 -10.08 7.72 16.86
C LEU A 163 -11.42 7.56 17.60
N SER A 164 -12.51 7.24 16.89
CA SER A 164 -13.85 7.16 17.49
C SER A 164 -14.06 5.91 18.36
N ASP A 165 -13.52 4.77 17.94
CA ASP A 165 -13.86 3.47 18.51
C ASP A 165 -12.81 2.97 19.51
N VAL A 166 -11.52 3.32 19.27
CA VAL A 166 -10.39 2.82 20.07
C VAL A 166 -9.86 3.90 21.02
N ILE A 167 -9.44 5.04 20.50
CA ILE A 167 -8.80 6.10 21.30
C ILE A 167 -9.83 6.90 22.10
N GLN A 168 -10.96 7.24 21.49
CA GLN A 168 -12.06 7.99 22.11
C GLN A 168 -11.60 9.31 22.74
N PRO A 169 -11.01 10.23 21.96
CA PRO A 169 -10.44 11.47 22.50
C PRO A 169 -11.50 12.32 23.21
N GLU A 170 -11.08 13.08 24.24
CA GLU A 170 -11.94 13.98 25.03
C GLU A 170 -12.57 15.11 24.21
N SER A 171 -11.99 15.45 23.08
CA SER A 171 -12.52 16.42 22.11
C SER A 171 -12.62 15.82 20.72
N ASP A 172 -13.65 16.22 19.96
CA ASP A 172 -13.83 15.76 18.59
C ASP A 172 -12.61 16.07 17.73
N PRO A 173 -12.13 15.11 16.89
CA PRO A 173 -11.03 15.34 15.96
C PRO A 173 -11.34 16.46 14.96
N LEU A 174 -10.35 17.27 14.62
CA LEU A 174 -10.45 18.23 13.53
C LEU A 174 -10.33 17.48 12.20
N LEU A 175 -11.29 17.69 11.29
CA LEU A 175 -11.32 17.03 10.01
C LEU A 175 -10.73 17.90 8.91
N TYR A 176 -9.91 17.26 8.07
CA TYR A 176 -9.20 17.88 6.95
C TYR A 176 -9.52 17.16 5.64
N ASN A 177 -9.21 17.82 4.52
CA ASN A 177 -9.45 17.24 3.19
C ASN A 177 -8.30 16.35 2.72
N ASP A 178 -7.07 16.63 3.18
CA ASP A 178 -5.89 15.85 2.80
C ASP A 178 -4.82 15.82 3.91
N ASN A 179 -3.81 14.98 3.72
CA ASN A 179 -2.71 14.78 4.66
C ASN A 179 -1.78 16.00 4.76
N ALA A 180 -1.67 16.84 3.72
CA ALA A 180 -0.83 18.03 3.77
C ALA A 180 -1.41 19.06 4.74
N ASP A 181 -2.75 19.20 4.76
CA ASP A 181 -3.46 20.06 5.72
C ASP A 181 -3.30 19.54 7.16
N VAL A 182 -3.39 18.22 7.38
CA VAL A 182 -3.15 17.61 8.70
C VAL A 182 -1.71 17.89 9.17
N ASN A 183 -0.72 17.70 8.32
CA ASN A 183 0.68 17.96 8.65
C ASN A 183 0.93 19.45 8.96
N ALA A 184 0.32 20.35 8.19
CA ALA A 184 0.38 21.79 8.45
C ALA A 184 -0.26 22.14 9.80
N ALA A 185 -1.36 21.49 10.17
CA ALA A 185 -2.03 21.70 11.46
C ALA A 185 -1.18 21.20 12.65
N ILE A 186 -0.47 20.06 12.51
CA ILE A 186 0.51 19.60 13.52
C ILE A 186 1.63 20.64 13.69
N MET A 187 2.25 21.08 12.60
CA MET A 187 3.33 22.07 12.63
C MET A 187 2.88 23.42 13.20
N ALA A 188 1.62 23.80 13.00
CA ALA A 188 1.03 25.01 13.55
C ALA A 188 0.57 24.87 15.01
N GLY A 189 0.64 23.68 15.62
CA GLY A 189 0.15 23.41 16.96
C GLY A 189 -1.39 23.52 17.10
N GLN A 190 -2.12 23.38 16.01
CA GLN A 190 -3.59 23.34 16.02
C GLN A 190 -4.11 22.00 16.52
N ILE A 191 -3.37 20.93 16.19
CA ILE A 191 -3.56 19.57 16.67
C ILE A 191 -2.27 19.05 17.28
N ASP A 192 -2.38 18.09 18.19
CA ASP A 192 -1.25 17.48 18.89
C ASP A 192 -0.78 16.19 18.20
N ALA A 193 -1.70 15.47 17.55
CA ALA A 193 -1.43 14.17 16.96
C ALA A 193 -2.32 13.83 15.75
N ALA A 194 -1.84 12.92 14.92
CA ALA A 194 -2.58 12.30 13.84
C ALA A 194 -2.14 10.82 13.66
N LEU A 195 -3.04 10.01 13.09
CA LEU A 195 -2.76 8.61 12.77
C LEU A 195 -2.40 8.45 11.30
N TYR A 196 -1.33 7.70 11.05
CA TYR A 196 -0.86 7.30 9.72
C TYR A 196 -0.42 5.84 9.75
N ASP A 197 -0.35 5.21 8.58
CA ASP A 197 0.43 4.01 8.45
C ASP A 197 1.89 4.24 8.89
N LEU A 198 2.52 3.21 9.44
CA LEU A 198 3.83 3.37 10.08
C LEU A 198 4.93 3.87 9.13
N PRO A 199 5.06 3.37 7.87
CA PRO A 199 6.06 3.90 6.94
C PRO A 199 5.85 5.39 6.63
N THR A 200 4.62 5.83 6.42
CA THR A 200 4.29 7.25 6.21
C THR A 200 4.61 8.07 7.46
N ALA A 201 4.21 7.61 8.65
CA ALA A 201 4.49 8.32 9.91
C ALA A 201 5.99 8.49 10.18
N LEU A 202 6.81 7.47 9.87
CA LEU A 202 8.27 7.54 9.95
C LEU A 202 8.84 8.62 9.03
N TYR A 203 8.40 8.64 7.77
CA TYR A 203 8.84 9.68 6.84
C TYR A 203 8.41 11.08 7.28
N LEU A 204 7.15 11.24 7.65
CA LEU A 204 6.62 12.54 8.09
C LEU A 204 7.36 13.04 9.32
N SER A 205 7.62 12.19 10.31
CA SER A 205 8.34 12.59 11.54
C SER A 205 9.79 12.96 11.29
N ALA A 206 10.47 12.29 10.33
CA ALA A 206 11.88 12.51 10.07
C ALA A 206 12.17 13.66 9.08
N VAL A 207 11.24 13.94 8.15
CA VAL A 207 11.53 14.80 7.00
C VAL A 207 10.55 15.97 6.85
N VAL A 208 9.26 15.78 7.12
CA VAL A 208 8.22 16.76 6.77
C VAL A 208 7.83 17.63 7.96
N VAL A 209 7.56 17.01 9.11
CA VAL A 209 7.11 17.71 10.31
C VAL A 209 8.32 18.17 11.13
N GLU A 210 8.51 19.47 11.24
CA GLU A 210 9.61 20.02 12.07
C GLU A 210 9.43 19.59 13.53
N GLY A 211 10.46 18.97 14.10
CA GLY A 211 10.38 18.39 15.45
C GLY A 211 9.43 17.20 15.54
N GLY A 212 9.13 16.56 14.42
CA GLY A 212 8.25 15.40 14.35
C GLY A 212 8.78 14.21 15.16
N ALA A 213 7.87 13.48 15.76
CA ALA A 213 8.15 12.30 16.57
C ALA A 213 7.03 11.27 16.44
N LEU A 214 7.32 10.00 16.74
CA LEU A 214 6.31 8.95 16.88
C LEU A 214 6.07 8.70 18.36
N LEU A 215 4.82 8.85 18.81
CA LEU A 215 4.43 8.57 20.18
C LEU A 215 4.30 7.07 20.42
N GLY A 216 3.73 6.35 19.45
CA GLY A 216 3.53 4.91 19.54
C GLY A 216 2.87 4.35 18.29
N GLN A 217 2.63 3.03 18.30
CA GLN A 217 1.96 2.32 17.22
C GLN A 217 0.96 1.30 17.74
N PHE A 218 -0.04 1.00 16.90
CA PHE A 218 -0.96 -0.12 17.03
C PHE A 218 -0.50 -1.20 16.04
N PRO A 219 0.18 -2.26 16.49
CA PRO A 219 0.67 -3.30 15.60
C PRO A 219 -0.50 -4.14 15.04
N PRO A 220 -0.40 -4.61 13.78
CA PRO A 220 -1.50 -5.32 13.12
C PRO A 220 -1.92 -6.60 13.85
N GLU A 221 -1.01 -7.27 14.56
CA GLU A 221 -1.27 -8.49 15.32
C GLU A 221 -2.20 -8.26 16.54
N GLN A 222 -2.33 -7.02 16.97
CA GLN A 222 -3.22 -6.63 18.09
C GLN A 222 -4.55 -6.08 17.60
N SER A 223 -4.72 -5.90 16.30
CA SER A 223 -5.97 -5.41 15.70
C SER A 223 -6.88 -6.57 15.32
N GLU A 224 -8.17 -6.49 15.67
CA GLU A 224 -9.19 -7.40 15.13
C GLU A 224 -9.35 -7.23 13.61
N ARG A 225 -9.00 -6.05 13.08
CA ARG A 225 -9.02 -5.70 11.67
C ARG A 225 -7.70 -5.00 11.33
N PRO A 226 -6.65 -5.76 10.98
CA PRO A 226 -5.37 -5.18 10.58
C PRO A 226 -5.57 -4.30 9.34
N ASP A 227 -4.81 -3.22 9.28
CA ASP A 227 -4.84 -2.28 8.15
C ASP A 227 -4.14 -2.90 6.93
N GLN A 228 -4.94 -3.50 6.04
CA GLN A 228 -4.47 -4.19 4.85
C GLN A 228 -4.72 -3.33 3.62
N PHE A 229 -3.67 -3.09 2.83
CA PHE A 229 -3.75 -2.30 1.60
C PHE A 229 -3.99 -3.19 0.39
N GLY A 230 -5.02 -2.84 -0.39
CA GLY A 230 -5.36 -3.47 -1.67
C GLY A 230 -5.32 -2.48 -2.81
N LEU A 231 -5.15 -3.00 -4.02
CA LEU A 231 -5.33 -2.23 -5.25
C LEU A 231 -6.81 -1.94 -5.43
N LEU A 232 -7.14 -0.66 -5.58
CA LEU A 232 -8.51 -0.20 -5.80
C LEU A 232 -8.85 -0.30 -7.28
N MET A 233 -10.00 -0.86 -7.60
CA MET A 233 -10.53 -1.00 -8.97
C MET A 233 -11.99 -0.56 -9.05
N GLU A 234 -12.50 -0.32 -10.26
CA GLU A 234 -13.93 -0.16 -10.50
C GLU A 234 -14.69 -1.40 -10.02
N GLU A 235 -15.90 -1.22 -9.46
CA GLU A 235 -16.77 -2.33 -9.07
C GLU A 235 -17.04 -3.25 -10.27
N GLY A 236 -16.85 -4.56 -10.09
CA GLY A 236 -16.98 -5.56 -11.16
C GLY A 236 -15.81 -5.56 -12.14
N SER A 237 -14.64 -5.06 -11.74
CA SER A 237 -13.45 -5.03 -12.61
C SER A 237 -13.11 -6.41 -13.18
N PRO A 238 -13.02 -6.55 -14.51
CA PRO A 238 -12.63 -7.81 -15.13
C PRO A 238 -11.17 -8.17 -14.88
N LEU A 239 -10.34 -7.24 -14.38
CA LEU A 239 -8.92 -7.45 -14.08
C LEU A 239 -8.69 -8.04 -12.68
N LYS A 240 -9.65 -7.98 -11.77
CA LYS A 240 -9.50 -8.39 -10.35
C LYS A 240 -8.81 -9.74 -10.20
N GLU A 241 -9.29 -10.76 -10.92
CA GLU A 241 -8.72 -12.11 -10.85
C GLU A 241 -7.27 -12.17 -11.37
N CYS A 242 -6.94 -11.38 -12.41
CA CYS A 242 -5.59 -11.35 -12.95
C CYS A 242 -4.62 -10.67 -11.98
N VAL A 243 -5.05 -9.57 -11.38
CA VAL A 243 -4.30 -8.85 -10.35
C VAL A 243 -4.07 -9.73 -9.13
N ASN A 244 -5.12 -10.43 -8.67
CA ASN A 244 -5.02 -11.36 -7.53
C ASN A 244 -4.05 -12.50 -7.79
N ALA A 245 -4.06 -13.07 -9.01
CA ALA A 245 -3.11 -14.12 -9.41
C ALA A 245 -1.67 -13.60 -9.39
N ALA A 246 -1.44 -12.37 -9.88
CA ALA A 246 -0.13 -11.73 -9.84
C ALA A 246 0.36 -11.48 -8.40
N ILE A 247 -0.49 -10.96 -7.53
CA ILE A 247 -0.15 -10.74 -6.10
C ILE A 247 0.15 -12.07 -5.41
N SER A 248 -0.64 -13.12 -5.67
CA SER A 248 -0.40 -14.45 -5.10
C SER A 248 0.96 -15.00 -5.52
N GLU A 249 1.32 -14.89 -6.81
CA GLU A 249 2.63 -15.32 -7.31
C GLU A 249 3.79 -14.54 -6.68
N LEU A 250 3.65 -13.21 -6.57
CA LEU A 250 4.66 -12.36 -5.93
C LEU A 250 4.84 -12.73 -4.44
N THR A 251 3.75 -13.08 -3.77
CA THR A 251 3.77 -13.51 -2.37
C THR A 251 4.42 -14.88 -2.22
N GLU A 252 4.01 -15.86 -3.02
CA GLU A 252 4.51 -17.24 -2.97
C GLU A 252 5.99 -17.35 -3.36
N SER A 253 6.44 -16.53 -4.30
CA SER A 253 7.85 -16.46 -4.71
C SER A 253 8.75 -15.72 -3.69
N GLY A 254 8.16 -14.97 -2.76
CA GLY A 254 8.89 -14.09 -1.83
C GLY A 254 9.35 -12.78 -2.47
N GLU A 255 8.98 -12.49 -3.71
CA GLU A 255 9.34 -11.26 -4.41
C GLU A 255 8.70 -10.03 -3.76
N LEU A 256 7.44 -10.14 -3.33
CA LEU A 256 6.75 -9.07 -2.60
C LEU A 256 7.49 -8.70 -1.30
N ALA A 257 7.89 -9.69 -0.51
CA ALA A 257 8.67 -9.47 0.71
C ALA A 257 10.06 -8.87 0.44
N ALA A 258 10.69 -9.23 -0.69
CA ALA A 258 11.97 -8.63 -1.08
C ALA A 258 11.83 -7.16 -1.49
N ILE A 259 10.73 -6.80 -2.17
CA ILE A 259 10.40 -5.40 -2.51
C ILE A 259 10.14 -4.60 -1.22
N GLU A 260 9.35 -5.16 -0.29
CA GLU A 260 9.09 -4.56 1.01
C GLU A 260 10.38 -4.28 1.80
N ALA A 261 11.23 -5.29 1.96
CA ALA A 261 12.52 -5.16 2.64
C ALA A 261 13.46 -4.13 1.99
N LYS A 262 13.32 -3.90 0.69
CA LYS A 262 14.14 -2.90 -0.03
C LYS A 262 13.69 -1.47 0.23
N TRP A 263 12.37 -1.23 0.31
CA TRP A 263 11.81 0.11 0.29
C TRP A 263 11.25 0.57 1.63
N LEU A 264 10.76 -0.36 2.45
CA LEU A 264 10.18 -0.06 3.76
C LEU A 264 11.18 -0.47 4.84
N ALA A 265 11.74 0.53 5.53
CA ALA A 265 12.60 0.26 6.67
C ALA A 265 11.80 -0.40 7.79
N GLU A 266 12.37 -1.44 8.43
CA GLU A 266 11.81 -1.94 9.67
C GLU A 266 11.81 -0.83 10.74
N ALA A 267 10.64 -0.49 11.22
CA ALA A 267 10.48 0.46 12.32
C ALA A 267 10.83 -0.24 13.64
N THR A 268 12.11 -0.27 13.96
CA THR A 268 12.56 -0.79 15.25
C THR A 268 12.48 0.32 16.30
N GLY A 269 11.85 0.02 17.43
CA GLY A 269 11.87 0.90 18.61
C GLY A 269 10.72 1.89 18.74
N VAL A 270 9.71 1.85 17.87
CA VAL A 270 8.47 2.61 18.10
C VAL A 270 7.67 1.91 19.21
N PRO A 271 7.31 2.61 20.32
CA PRO A 271 6.56 2.00 21.40
C PRO A 271 5.22 1.44 20.92
N VAL A 272 4.81 0.31 21.49
CA VAL A 272 3.44 -0.21 21.32
C VAL A 272 2.52 0.53 22.27
N ILE A 273 1.35 0.95 21.78
CA ILE A 273 0.33 1.62 22.58
C ILE A 273 -0.39 0.56 23.44
N GLU A 274 -0.46 0.81 24.77
CA GLU A 274 -1.04 -0.06 25.79
C GLU A 274 -2.40 0.48 26.31
#